data_720333d64241c538f2a01c1d15a80a6c
#
_entry.id   720333d64241c538f2a01c1d15a80a6c
#
_cell.length_a   1.000
_cell.length_b   1.000
_cell.length_c   1.000
_cell.angle_alpha   90.00
_cell.angle_beta   90.00
_cell.angle_gamma   90.00
#
_symmetry.space_group_name_H-M   'P 1'
#
loop_
_entity.id
_entity.type
_entity.pdbx_description
1 polymer ?
#
loop_
_entity_poly.entity_id
_entity_poly.type
_entity_poly.pdbx_seq_one_letter_code
_entity_poly.pdbx_strand_id
1 'polypeptide(L)'
;FPLYPRNPGVLQRIEEGERIGNFYTFQYAGLDDNGGWLIYSKDGEVIPIDKGTDEDKRVVGNGLPKFTMSVTHTFRYKNLDLNLYFRGNLGYQIYDVHDLYYGLQDAAPNTNVLESAYKENRKITTGKNVHSSYFVHNGDFMKLDVATLGYTWNINNKWVEKARFYITGRNLFTISGYHRGLDKDAYCVNGMEPGLPYSKNG
;
A
#
# COMPACT_ATOMS: atom_id res chain seq x y z
N PHE A 1 20.49 -3.96 -13.82
CA PHE A 1 19.03 -3.89 -13.83
C PHE A 1 18.59 -2.44 -13.94
N PRO A 2 18.17 -1.97 -15.11
CA PRO A 2 17.54 -0.68 -15.22
C PRO A 2 16.03 -0.88 -15.03
N LEU A 3 15.58 -0.99 -13.80
CA LEU A 3 14.23 -1.48 -13.58
C LEU A 3 13.31 -0.49 -12.91
N TYR A 4 13.56 0.78 -13.07
CA TYR A 4 12.61 1.71 -12.55
C TYR A 4 12.39 2.84 -13.54
N PRO A 5 11.18 3.12 -13.92
CA PRO A 5 10.83 4.50 -14.07
C PRO A 5 10.96 5.14 -12.69
N ARG A 6 12.20 5.45 -12.27
CA ARG A 6 12.48 6.39 -11.20
C ARG A 6 12.02 7.79 -11.59
N ASN A 7 11.17 7.85 -12.57
CA ASN A 7 10.60 9.09 -13.04
C ASN A 7 9.16 9.18 -12.48
N PRO A 8 8.96 9.87 -11.36
CA PRO A 8 7.61 10.09 -10.80
C PRO A 8 6.66 10.68 -11.83
N GLY A 9 7.16 11.33 -12.86
CA GLY A 9 6.37 11.84 -13.98
C GLY A 9 5.66 10.77 -14.83
N VAL A 10 5.95 9.48 -14.63
CA VAL A 10 5.25 8.40 -15.34
C VAL A 10 3.97 7.97 -14.62
N LEU A 11 3.95 8.03 -13.30
CA LEU A 11 2.84 7.55 -12.46
C LEU A 11 2.18 8.65 -11.65
N GLN A 12 2.96 9.64 -11.23
CA GLN A 12 2.45 10.74 -10.43
C GLN A 12 2.71 12.05 -11.15
N ARG A 13 1.70 12.91 -11.12
CA ARG A 13 1.76 14.24 -11.69
C ARG A 13 1.44 15.28 -10.64
N ILE A 14 2.25 16.34 -10.58
CA ILE A 14 2.01 17.51 -9.74
C ILE A 14 1.48 18.60 -10.65
N GLU A 15 0.27 19.04 -10.38
CA GLU A 15 -0.40 20.14 -11.10
C GLU A 15 -0.86 21.19 -10.10
N GLU A 16 -0.84 22.45 -10.53
CA GLU A 16 -1.32 23.55 -9.73
C GLU A 16 -2.83 23.41 -9.45
N GLY A 17 -3.21 23.53 -8.19
CA GLY A 17 -4.60 23.35 -7.74
C GLY A 17 -4.99 21.90 -7.43
N GLU A 18 -4.17 20.94 -7.79
CA GLU A 18 -4.43 19.51 -7.54
C GLU A 18 -3.70 18.99 -6.30
N ARG A 19 -4.20 17.86 -5.76
CA ARG A 19 -3.55 17.21 -4.62
C ARG A 19 -2.23 16.57 -5.04
N ILE A 20 -1.19 16.75 -4.22
CA ILE A 20 0.06 16.00 -4.33
C ILE A 20 -0.26 14.51 -4.12
N GLY A 21 0.49 13.63 -4.84
CA GLY A 21 0.34 12.19 -4.71
C GLY A 21 -0.76 11.58 -5.57
N ASN A 22 -1.32 12.34 -6.52
CA ASN A 22 -2.24 11.80 -7.50
C ASN A 22 -1.55 10.80 -8.42
N PHE A 23 -2.16 9.62 -8.59
CA PHE A 23 -1.78 8.65 -9.61
C PHE A 23 -2.40 9.06 -10.94
N TYR A 24 -1.55 9.38 -11.92
CA TYR A 24 -1.96 9.84 -13.24
C TYR A 24 -1.57 8.80 -14.28
N THR A 25 -2.55 8.04 -14.74
CA THR A 25 -2.30 6.92 -15.67
C THR A 25 -3.60 6.53 -16.39
N PHE A 26 -3.55 5.47 -17.21
CA PHE A 26 -4.71 4.94 -17.90
C PHE A 26 -5.73 4.34 -16.92
N GLN A 27 -7.00 4.61 -17.19
CA GLN A 27 -8.09 3.95 -16.48
C GLN A 27 -8.38 2.60 -17.12
N TYR A 28 -8.20 1.53 -16.37
CA TYR A 28 -8.49 0.17 -16.80
C TYR A 28 -9.98 -0.04 -17.06
N ALA A 29 -10.31 -0.65 -18.21
CA ALA A 29 -11.67 -0.96 -18.64
C ALA A 29 -11.96 -2.47 -18.69
N GLY A 30 -10.92 -3.32 -18.64
CA GLY A 30 -11.06 -4.76 -18.74
C GLY A 30 -9.95 -5.41 -19.56
N LEU A 31 -10.17 -6.65 -19.93
CA LEU A 31 -9.35 -7.40 -20.87
C LEU A 31 -10.20 -7.79 -22.06
N ASP A 32 -9.59 -7.85 -23.23
CA ASP A 32 -10.20 -8.43 -24.41
C ASP A 32 -10.24 -9.97 -24.35
N ASP A 33 -10.84 -10.63 -25.35
CA ASP A 33 -10.96 -12.09 -25.42
C ASP A 33 -9.58 -12.81 -25.49
N ASN A 34 -8.54 -12.10 -25.90
CA ASN A 34 -7.17 -12.61 -26.00
C ASN A 34 -6.30 -12.25 -24.77
N GLY A 35 -6.87 -11.60 -23.74
CA GLY A 35 -6.16 -11.16 -22.54
C GLY A 35 -5.37 -9.86 -22.75
N GLY A 36 -5.67 -9.09 -23.78
CA GLY A 36 -5.12 -7.77 -24.04
C GLY A 36 -5.76 -6.70 -23.17
N TRP A 37 -4.98 -5.67 -22.83
CA TRP A 37 -5.44 -4.57 -21.97
C TRP A 37 -6.41 -3.64 -22.69
N LEU A 38 -7.57 -3.39 -22.08
CA LEU A 38 -8.53 -2.37 -22.47
C LEU A 38 -8.52 -1.21 -21.50
N ILE A 39 -8.60 0.00 -22.04
CA ILE A 39 -8.60 1.26 -21.28
C ILE A 39 -9.77 2.14 -21.73
N TYR A 40 -10.14 3.09 -20.88
CA TYR A 40 -11.04 4.16 -21.26
C TYR A 40 -10.28 5.29 -21.96
N SER A 41 -10.73 5.70 -23.14
CA SER A 41 -10.27 6.92 -23.82
C SER A 41 -10.71 8.19 -23.08
N LYS A 42 -10.23 9.34 -23.50
CA LYS A 42 -10.68 10.64 -22.97
C LYS A 42 -12.19 10.86 -23.14
N ASP A 43 -12.75 10.32 -24.20
CA ASP A 43 -14.18 10.44 -24.55
C ASP A 43 -15.06 9.38 -23.85
N GLY A 44 -14.44 8.49 -23.06
CA GLY A 44 -15.13 7.43 -22.31
C GLY A 44 -15.35 6.14 -23.09
N GLU A 45 -14.83 6.02 -24.30
CA GLU A 45 -14.89 4.79 -25.10
C GLU A 45 -13.88 3.77 -24.61
N VAL A 46 -14.21 2.49 -24.73
CA VAL A 46 -13.30 1.38 -24.41
C VAL A 46 -12.45 1.08 -25.65
N ILE A 47 -11.15 1.25 -25.51
CA ILE A 47 -10.18 1.03 -26.58
C ILE A 47 -9.04 0.10 -26.12
N PRO A 48 -8.39 -0.65 -27.05
CA PRO A 48 -7.16 -1.35 -26.76
C PRO A 48 -6.03 -0.40 -26.36
N ILE A 49 -5.16 -0.84 -25.45
CA ILE A 49 -4.06 -0.01 -24.90
C ILE A 49 -3.08 0.50 -25.96
N ASP A 50 -2.89 -0.25 -27.05
CA ASP A 50 -2.01 0.13 -28.16
C ASP A 50 -2.52 1.36 -28.96
N LYS A 51 -3.79 1.68 -28.82
CA LYS A 51 -4.42 2.88 -29.37
C LYS A 51 -4.47 4.05 -28.39
N GLY A 52 -4.11 3.80 -27.12
CA GLY A 52 -4.10 4.81 -26.07
C GLY A 52 -3.00 5.85 -26.28
N THR A 53 -3.32 7.08 -25.94
CA THR A 53 -2.44 8.24 -26.00
C THR A 53 -2.27 8.87 -24.62
N ASP A 54 -1.34 9.80 -24.45
CA ASP A 54 -1.18 10.52 -23.18
C ASP A 54 -2.42 11.35 -22.79
N GLU A 55 -3.27 11.71 -23.74
CA GLU A 55 -4.52 12.42 -23.50
C GLU A 55 -5.60 11.54 -22.85
N ASP A 56 -5.47 10.23 -22.94
CA ASP A 56 -6.40 9.26 -22.32
C ASP A 56 -6.07 8.98 -20.86
N LYS A 57 -4.92 9.48 -20.38
CA LYS A 57 -4.53 9.37 -18.97
C LYS A 57 -5.35 10.34 -18.10
N ARG A 58 -5.62 9.90 -16.88
CA ARG A 58 -6.36 10.70 -15.89
C ARG A 58 -5.92 10.37 -14.49
N VAL A 59 -6.36 11.18 -13.52
CA VAL A 59 -6.16 10.86 -12.10
C VAL A 59 -7.04 9.66 -11.74
N VAL A 60 -6.41 8.57 -11.35
CA VAL A 60 -7.08 7.29 -11.01
C VAL A 60 -7.03 6.97 -9.52
N GLY A 61 -6.33 7.76 -8.74
CA GLY A 61 -6.22 7.59 -7.30
C GLY A 61 -5.25 8.57 -6.66
N ASN A 62 -5.09 8.48 -5.34
CA ASN A 62 -4.16 9.33 -4.59
C ASN A 62 -3.52 8.53 -3.44
N GLY A 63 -2.20 8.63 -3.32
CA GLY A 63 -1.41 7.93 -2.31
C GLY A 63 -1.38 8.60 -0.94
N LEU A 64 -1.89 9.82 -0.78
CA LEU A 64 -1.94 10.51 0.51
C LEU A 64 -3.25 10.22 1.24
N PRO A 65 -3.20 9.81 2.52
CA PRO A 65 -4.39 9.61 3.33
C PRO A 65 -5.21 10.89 3.45
N LYS A 66 -6.53 10.76 3.40
CA LYS A 66 -7.46 11.84 3.76
C LYS A 66 -7.51 12.02 5.28
N PHE A 67 -7.39 10.91 6.01
CA PHE A 67 -7.42 10.91 7.47
C PHE A 67 -6.30 10.04 8.00
N THR A 68 -5.53 10.59 8.95
CA THR A 68 -4.58 9.86 9.77
C THR A 68 -5.07 9.94 11.21
N MET A 69 -5.18 8.80 11.86
CA MET A 69 -5.70 8.70 13.22
C MET A 69 -4.79 7.85 14.10
N SER A 70 -4.74 8.21 15.37
CA SER A 70 -4.13 7.38 16.40
C SER A 70 -4.97 7.42 17.67
N VAL A 71 -5.05 6.26 18.34
CA VAL A 71 -5.81 6.11 19.58
C VAL A 71 -4.95 5.35 20.57
N THR A 72 -4.81 5.90 21.77
CA THR A 72 -4.16 5.22 22.89
C THR A 72 -5.20 4.91 23.97
N HIS A 73 -5.31 3.65 24.32
CA HIS A 73 -6.10 3.21 25.45
C HIS A 73 -5.21 2.74 26.58
N THR A 74 -5.46 3.26 27.80
CA THR A 74 -4.79 2.83 29.01
C THR A 74 -5.82 2.30 30.00
N PHE A 75 -5.70 1.03 30.33
CA PHE A 75 -6.52 0.36 31.34
C PHE A 75 -5.68 0.10 32.57
N ARG A 76 -6.25 0.38 33.74
CA ARG A 76 -5.60 0.08 35.03
C ARG A 76 -6.59 -0.63 35.93
N TYR A 77 -6.13 -1.75 36.47
CA TYR A 77 -6.91 -2.50 37.45
C TYR A 77 -5.99 -3.03 38.53
N LYS A 78 -6.11 -2.48 39.76
CA LYS A 78 -5.22 -2.78 40.88
C LYS A 78 -3.75 -2.55 40.48
N ASN A 79 -2.98 -3.64 40.43
CA ASN A 79 -1.55 -3.62 40.10
C ASN A 79 -1.26 -3.89 38.62
N LEU A 80 -2.28 -4.13 37.81
CA LEU A 80 -2.17 -4.36 36.37
C LEU A 80 -2.40 -3.07 35.60
N ASP A 81 -1.58 -2.84 34.57
CA ASP A 81 -1.79 -1.81 33.55
C ASP A 81 -1.67 -2.40 32.15
N LEU A 82 -2.57 -1.99 31.27
CA LEU A 82 -2.58 -2.35 29.86
C LEU A 82 -2.64 -1.08 29.03
N ASN A 83 -1.62 -0.89 28.17
CA ASN A 83 -1.59 0.18 27.21
C ASN A 83 -1.70 -0.39 25.81
N LEU A 84 -2.64 0.13 25.00
CA LEU A 84 -2.85 -0.23 23.61
C LEU A 84 -2.73 1.03 22.76
N TYR A 85 -1.86 0.97 21.75
CA TYR A 85 -1.69 2.06 20.80
C TYR A 85 -2.10 1.58 19.41
N PHE A 86 -3.14 2.19 18.89
CA PHE A 86 -3.65 1.99 17.54
C PHE A 86 -3.30 3.17 16.68
N ARG A 87 -2.99 2.91 15.41
CA ARG A 87 -2.92 3.94 14.38
C ARG A 87 -3.55 3.45 13.09
N GLY A 88 -3.97 4.38 12.25
CA GLY A 88 -4.56 4.04 10.96
C GLY A 88 -4.52 5.21 10.00
N ASN A 89 -4.54 4.86 8.72
CA ASN A 89 -4.68 5.78 7.60
C ASN A 89 -5.89 5.37 6.78
N LEU A 90 -6.70 6.34 6.40
CA LEU A 90 -7.95 6.12 5.67
C LEU A 90 -8.06 7.08 4.46
N GLY A 91 -8.73 6.59 3.42
CA GLY A 91 -9.05 7.38 2.24
C GLY A 91 -7.86 7.63 1.33
N TYR A 92 -7.01 6.62 1.12
CA TYR A 92 -5.90 6.66 0.18
C TYR A 92 -5.78 5.35 -0.61
N GLN A 93 -4.98 5.37 -1.66
CA GLN A 93 -4.69 4.20 -2.46
C GLN A 93 -3.19 3.89 -2.48
N ILE A 94 -2.89 2.64 -2.77
CA ILE A 94 -1.54 2.14 -3.00
C ILE A 94 -1.47 1.72 -4.47
N TYR A 95 -0.38 2.11 -5.16
CA TYR A 95 -0.07 1.60 -6.48
C TYR A 95 0.86 0.40 -6.36
N ASP A 96 0.39 -0.78 -6.76
CA ASP A 96 1.15 -2.02 -6.62
C ASP A 96 2.17 -2.18 -7.77
N VAL A 97 3.32 -1.58 -7.58
CA VAL A 97 4.44 -1.66 -8.52
C VAL A 97 5.02 -3.09 -8.60
N HIS A 98 4.95 -3.85 -7.49
CA HIS A 98 5.47 -5.22 -7.49
C HIS A 98 4.59 -6.15 -8.32
N ASP A 99 3.26 -6.01 -8.21
CA ASP A 99 2.34 -6.78 -9.05
C ASP A 99 2.45 -6.40 -10.53
N LEU A 100 2.70 -5.11 -10.81
CA LEU A 100 2.97 -4.64 -12.18
C LEU A 100 4.18 -5.34 -12.83
N TYR A 101 5.29 -5.50 -12.09
CA TYR A 101 6.52 -6.04 -12.67
C TYR A 101 6.68 -7.54 -12.49
N TYR A 102 6.16 -8.11 -11.42
CA TYR A 102 6.34 -9.52 -11.06
C TYR A 102 5.04 -10.31 -11.01
N GLY A 103 3.91 -9.66 -11.18
CA GLY A 103 2.59 -10.29 -11.17
C GLY A 103 2.10 -10.77 -12.54
N LEU A 104 2.93 -10.74 -13.58
CA LEU A 104 2.57 -11.17 -14.93
C LEU A 104 3.39 -12.39 -15.36
N GLN A 105 2.75 -13.33 -16.08
CA GLN A 105 3.36 -14.63 -16.44
C GLN A 105 4.55 -14.50 -17.41
N ASP A 106 4.55 -13.48 -18.25
CA ASP A 106 5.62 -13.25 -19.22
C ASP A 106 6.96 -12.84 -18.59
N ALA A 107 6.96 -12.39 -17.34
CA ALA A 107 8.18 -12.16 -16.59
C ALA A 107 8.88 -13.46 -16.15
N ALA A 108 8.14 -14.58 -16.08
CA ALA A 108 8.62 -15.87 -15.57
C ALA A 108 9.88 -16.43 -16.24
N PRO A 109 10.13 -16.27 -17.55
CA PRO A 109 11.37 -16.76 -18.16
C PRO A 109 12.63 -16.08 -17.63
N ASN A 110 12.51 -14.86 -17.13
CA ASN A 110 13.67 -14.03 -16.76
C ASN A 110 13.80 -13.78 -15.26
N THR A 111 12.71 -13.98 -14.50
CA THR A 111 12.69 -13.70 -13.06
C THR A 111 11.62 -14.53 -12.35
N ASN A 112 11.72 -14.62 -11.03
CA ASN A 112 10.62 -15.20 -10.24
C ASN A 112 9.41 -14.26 -10.30
N VAL A 113 8.22 -14.85 -10.41
CA VAL A 113 6.94 -14.13 -10.45
C VAL A 113 6.16 -14.34 -9.16
N LEU A 114 5.26 -13.41 -8.88
CA LEU A 114 4.33 -13.50 -7.77
C LEU A 114 3.25 -14.55 -8.06
N GLU A 115 2.64 -15.05 -7.00
CA GLU A 115 1.52 -15.98 -7.10
C GLU A 115 0.33 -15.40 -7.88
N SER A 116 0.15 -14.07 -7.80
CA SER A 116 -0.86 -13.33 -8.56
C SER A 116 -0.79 -13.56 -10.07
N ALA A 117 0.40 -13.81 -10.63
CA ALA A 117 0.59 -14.12 -12.05
C ALA A 117 -0.22 -15.34 -12.51
N TYR A 118 -0.41 -16.31 -11.62
CA TYR A 118 -1.13 -17.56 -11.91
C TYR A 118 -2.55 -17.62 -11.33
N LYS A 119 -2.91 -16.65 -10.50
CA LYS A 119 -4.23 -16.53 -9.89
C LYS A 119 -5.01 -15.36 -10.50
N GLU A 120 -4.87 -14.18 -9.93
CA GLU A 120 -5.66 -12.99 -10.29
C GLU A 120 -5.36 -12.52 -11.72
N ASN A 121 -4.08 -12.52 -12.09
CA ASN A 121 -3.59 -12.01 -13.37
C ASN A 121 -3.50 -13.09 -14.46
N ARG A 122 -4.00 -14.30 -14.20
CA ARG A 122 -3.89 -15.45 -15.10
C ARG A 122 -4.39 -15.20 -16.51
N LYS A 123 -5.38 -14.32 -16.67
CA LYS A 123 -5.99 -13.99 -17.96
C LYS A 123 -5.19 -12.95 -18.75
N ILE A 124 -4.20 -12.31 -18.14
CA ILE A 124 -3.38 -11.29 -18.79
C ILE A 124 -2.29 -12.02 -19.58
N THR A 125 -2.38 -11.99 -20.89
CA THR A 125 -1.48 -12.72 -21.79
C THR A 125 -0.53 -11.80 -22.54
N THR A 126 -0.78 -10.51 -22.58
CA THR A 126 0.08 -9.54 -23.24
C THR A 126 1.14 -9.03 -22.28
N GLY A 127 2.38 -9.41 -22.55
CA GLY A 127 3.57 -9.18 -21.75
C GLY A 127 4.07 -7.75 -21.64
N LYS A 128 3.21 -6.77 -21.73
CA LYS A 128 3.62 -5.38 -21.53
C LYS A 128 3.17 -4.92 -20.16
N ASN A 129 4.13 -4.45 -19.37
CA ASN A 129 3.86 -3.76 -18.13
C ASN A 129 3.09 -2.46 -18.42
N VAL A 130 1.77 -2.54 -18.36
CA VAL A 130 0.90 -1.41 -18.66
C VAL A 130 0.55 -0.70 -17.35
N HIS A 131 1.05 0.52 -17.20
CA HIS A 131 0.64 1.37 -16.11
C HIS A 131 -0.85 1.74 -16.26
N SER A 132 -1.66 1.27 -15.31
CA SER A 132 -3.09 1.50 -15.32
C SER A 132 -3.69 1.46 -13.91
N SER A 133 -4.94 1.87 -13.78
CA SER A 133 -5.67 1.79 -12.51
C SER A 133 -5.92 0.37 -12.01
N TYR A 134 -5.62 -0.66 -12.81
CA TYR A 134 -5.67 -2.06 -12.39
C TYR A 134 -4.79 -2.34 -11.16
N PHE A 135 -3.66 -1.67 -11.07
CA PHE A 135 -2.70 -1.81 -9.97
C PHE A 135 -2.92 -0.82 -8.84
N VAL A 136 -4.01 -0.04 -8.88
CA VAL A 136 -4.41 0.87 -7.81
C VAL A 136 -5.35 0.15 -6.85
N HIS A 137 -4.94 0.00 -5.60
CA HIS A 137 -5.70 -0.69 -4.57
C HIS A 137 -6.03 0.23 -3.40
N ASN A 138 -7.10 -0.10 -2.64
CA ASN A 138 -7.40 0.60 -1.40
C ASN A 138 -6.29 0.35 -0.38
N GLY A 139 -5.70 1.42 0.16
CA GLY A 139 -4.64 1.40 1.15
C GLY A 139 -5.11 1.49 2.60
N ASP A 140 -6.40 1.64 2.85
CA ASP A 140 -6.94 1.84 4.19
C ASP A 140 -6.50 0.74 5.16
N PHE A 141 -6.02 1.16 6.32
CA PHE A 141 -5.65 0.22 7.37
C PHE A 141 -5.86 0.79 8.77
N MET A 142 -6.01 -0.11 9.73
CA MET A 142 -5.89 0.14 11.15
C MET A 142 -4.97 -0.92 11.77
N LYS A 143 -4.02 -0.50 12.60
CA LYS A 143 -2.95 -1.34 13.13
C LYS A 143 -2.87 -1.20 14.65
N LEU A 144 -2.76 -2.32 15.36
CA LEU A 144 -2.31 -2.33 16.75
C LEU A 144 -0.78 -2.33 16.75
N ASP A 145 -0.23 -1.14 16.89
CA ASP A 145 1.21 -0.91 16.77
C ASP A 145 1.97 -1.33 18.01
N VAL A 146 1.40 -1.03 19.20
CA VAL A 146 2.02 -1.36 20.48
C VAL A 146 0.95 -1.82 21.46
N ALA A 147 1.22 -2.93 22.14
CA ALA A 147 0.49 -3.34 23.33
C ALA A 147 1.48 -3.65 24.46
N THR A 148 1.29 -3.03 25.60
CA THR A 148 2.14 -3.23 26.79
C THR A 148 1.26 -3.64 27.95
N LEU A 149 1.54 -4.82 28.52
CA LEU A 149 0.94 -5.30 29.76
C LEU A 149 1.98 -5.18 30.89
N GLY A 150 1.64 -4.45 31.93
CA GLY A 150 2.48 -4.22 33.09
C GLY A 150 1.84 -4.75 34.37
N TYR A 151 2.66 -5.20 35.30
CA TYR A 151 2.30 -5.57 36.65
C TYR A 151 3.22 -4.89 37.65
N THR A 152 2.66 -4.15 38.61
CA THR A 152 3.41 -3.47 39.67
C THR A 152 3.26 -4.25 40.96
N TRP A 153 4.36 -4.79 41.44
CA TRP A 153 4.45 -5.48 42.73
C TRP A 153 4.89 -4.53 43.80
N ASN A 154 4.05 -4.29 44.83
CA ASN A 154 4.39 -3.51 46.00
C ASN A 154 5.11 -4.45 46.99
N ILE A 155 6.39 -4.28 47.17
CA ILE A 155 7.25 -5.16 48.00
C ILE A 155 7.31 -4.64 49.42
N ASN A 156 7.26 -3.32 49.62
CA ASN A 156 7.37 -2.64 50.93
C ASN A 156 8.56 -3.09 51.78
N ASN A 157 9.71 -3.30 51.15
CA ASN A 157 10.93 -3.65 51.85
C ASN A 157 11.82 -2.39 52.00
N LYS A 158 12.72 -2.39 52.99
CA LYS A 158 13.66 -1.30 53.29
C LYS A 158 14.52 -0.85 52.10
N TRP A 159 14.75 -1.75 51.12
CA TRP A 159 15.62 -1.53 49.97
C TRP A 159 14.85 -1.40 48.64
N VAL A 160 13.67 -1.99 48.54
CA VAL A 160 12.86 -2.01 47.32
C VAL A 160 11.41 -1.76 47.69
N GLU A 161 10.89 -0.63 47.32
CA GLU A 161 9.51 -0.24 47.58
C GLU A 161 8.53 -0.89 46.58
N LYS A 162 8.89 -0.87 45.28
CA LYS A 162 8.07 -1.40 44.19
C LYS A 162 8.95 -2.04 43.12
N ALA A 163 8.45 -3.09 42.50
CA ALA A 163 9.01 -3.66 41.28
C ALA A 163 7.92 -3.71 40.20
N ARG A 164 8.24 -3.25 38.98
CA ARG A 164 7.31 -3.32 37.85
C ARG A 164 7.88 -4.24 36.79
N PHE A 165 7.10 -5.24 36.43
CA PHE A 165 7.35 -6.15 35.31
C PHE A 165 6.43 -5.79 34.17
N TYR A 166 6.95 -5.81 32.93
CA TYR A 166 6.10 -5.55 31.75
C TYR A 166 6.55 -6.36 30.56
N ILE A 167 5.61 -6.65 29.68
CA ILE A 167 5.84 -7.23 28.36
C ILE A 167 5.26 -6.29 27.30
N THR A 168 6.00 -6.07 26.22
CA THR A 168 5.57 -5.22 25.12
C THR A 168 5.63 -6.00 23.82
N GLY A 169 4.48 -6.07 23.13
CA GLY A 169 4.36 -6.51 21.74
C GLY A 169 4.29 -5.31 20.80
N ARG A 170 4.93 -5.43 19.64
CA ARG A 170 4.87 -4.41 18.58
C ARG A 170 4.39 -5.02 17.28
N ASN A 171 3.70 -4.23 16.44
CA ASN A 171 3.18 -4.68 15.13
C ASN A 171 2.32 -5.94 15.25
N LEU A 172 1.41 -5.99 16.22
CA LEU A 172 0.72 -7.23 16.58
C LEU A 172 -0.27 -7.68 15.52
N PHE A 173 -1.05 -6.75 14.96
CA PHE A 173 -1.92 -7.06 13.84
C PHE A 173 -2.29 -5.80 13.05
N THR A 174 -2.68 -6.00 11.80
CA THR A 174 -3.19 -4.96 10.90
C THR A 174 -4.51 -5.42 10.28
N ILE A 175 -5.53 -4.59 10.37
CA ILE A 175 -6.81 -4.75 9.67
C ILE A 175 -6.74 -3.89 8.41
N SER A 176 -6.92 -4.49 7.25
CA SER A 176 -6.94 -3.80 5.95
C SER A 176 -7.65 -4.64 4.92
N GLY A 177 -8.25 -4.00 3.92
CA GLY A 177 -8.80 -4.67 2.74
C GLY A 177 -7.77 -5.10 1.70
N TYR A 178 -6.52 -4.63 1.82
CA TYR A 178 -5.44 -5.00 0.91
C TYR A 178 -4.67 -6.22 1.43
N HIS A 179 -4.60 -7.29 0.64
CA HIS A 179 -4.03 -8.58 1.07
C HIS A 179 -2.86 -9.08 0.20
N ARG A 180 -2.34 -8.25 -0.72
CA ARG A 180 -1.33 -8.67 -1.71
C ARG A 180 0.13 -8.60 -1.22
N GLY A 181 0.38 -8.72 0.07
CA GLY A 181 1.71 -8.97 0.64
C GLY A 181 2.61 -7.75 0.86
N LEU A 182 2.25 -6.57 0.39
CA LEU A 182 2.99 -5.33 0.66
C LEU A 182 2.63 -4.74 2.02
N ASP A 183 3.60 -4.11 2.68
CA ASP A 183 3.32 -3.34 3.90
C ASP A 183 2.45 -2.14 3.55
N LYS A 184 1.32 -2.05 4.23
CA LYS A 184 0.32 -0.97 4.04
C LYS A 184 0.83 0.39 4.52
N ASP A 185 1.85 0.38 5.36
CA ASP A 185 2.66 1.55 5.67
C ASP A 185 3.60 1.90 4.49
N ALA A 186 3.09 1.84 3.25
CA ALA A 186 3.84 2.20 2.07
C ALA A 186 4.41 3.61 2.24
N TYR A 187 5.70 3.65 2.56
CA TYR A 187 6.40 4.87 2.90
C TYR A 187 7.14 5.40 1.67
N CYS A 188 6.94 6.65 1.39
CA CYS A 188 7.69 7.36 0.38
C CYS A 188 9.00 7.91 0.97
N VAL A 189 10.12 7.50 0.42
CA VAL A 189 11.47 7.88 0.91
C VAL A 189 11.73 9.39 0.82
N ASN A 190 11.14 10.07 -0.16
CA ASN A 190 11.38 11.50 -0.42
C ASN A 190 10.15 12.39 -0.18
N GLY A 191 9.04 11.84 0.32
CA GLY A 191 7.80 12.59 0.58
C GLY A 191 7.04 13.04 -0.69
N MET A 192 7.55 12.76 -1.88
CA MET A 192 6.94 13.20 -3.14
C MET A 192 6.21 12.08 -3.90
N GLU A 193 6.37 10.84 -3.48
CA GLU A 193 5.81 9.65 -4.12
C GLU A 193 4.99 8.80 -3.13
N PRO A 194 3.97 9.37 -2.47
CA PRO A 194 3.18 8.63 -1.49
C PRO A 194 2.40 7.49 -2.15
N GLY A 195 2.26 6.38 -1.43
CA GLY A 195 1.53 5.20 -1.90
C GLY A 195 2.29 4.32 -2.90
N LEU A 196 3.57 4.60 -3.15
CA LEU A 196 4.45 3.72 -3.92
C LEU A 196 5.33 2.92 -2.94
N PRO A 197 5.10 1.63 -2.78
CA PRO A 197 5.92 0.79 -1.92
C PRO A 197 7.26 0.51 -2.60
N TYR A 198 8.31 1.17 -2.15
CA TYR A 198 9.67 0.79 -2.49
C TYR A 198 10.21 -0.18 -1.43
N SER A 199 10.88 -1.23 -1.89
CA SER A 199 11.66 -2.07 -0.99
C SER A 199 12.72 -1.20 -0.28
N LYS A 200 12.79 -1.30 1.05
CA LYS A 200 13.81 -0.60 1.85
C LYS A 200 15.23 -1.14 1.63
N ASN A 201 15.37 -2.19 0.81
CA ASN A 201 16.64 -2.82 0.50
C ASN A 201 17.02 -2.45 -0.93
N GLY A 202 17.67 -1.31 -1.06
CA GLY A 202 18.46 -0.95 -2.23
C GLY A 202 19.90 -1.41 -2.02
#